data_aa25989a568838dca179852395a05045
#
_entry.id   aa25989a568838dca179852395a05045
#
_cell.length_a   1.000
_cell.length_b   1.000
_cell.length_c   1.000
_cell.angle_alpha   90.00
_cell.angle_beta   90.00
_cell.angle_gamma   90.00
#
_symmetry.space_group_name_H-M   'P 1'
#
loop_
_entity.id
_entity.type
_entity.pdbx_description
1 polymer ?
#
loop_
_entity_poly.entity_id
_entity_poly.type
_entity_poly.pdbx_seq_one_letter_code
_entity_poly.pdbx_strand_id
1 'polypeptide(L)'
;MRVITMGSLFDGIGGFPLAAIHNGVVPLWASEIEAFPIRVTAERLPGMLHYGDITKLRGDELPPVDIICGGSPCQDLSVAGARAGLAGERSGLFMEQIRIIKEMRDADVLRGRTGIHVRPRFMCWENVPYALQHIRDIMNRNQLCIAPP
;
A
#
# COMPACT_ATOMS: atom_id res chain seq x y z
N MET A 1 -13.58 21.83 2.66
CA MET A 1 -13.61 20.42 2.16
C MET A 1 -12.33 19.73 2.62
N ARG A 2 -12.38 18.57 3.24
CA ARG A 2 -11.17 17.84 3.66
C ARG A 2 -10.54 17.19 2.43
N VAL A 3 -9.26 17.46 2.18
CA VAL A 3 -8.49 16.82 1.11
C VAL A 3 -8.23 15.36 1.49
N ILE A 4 -8.54 14.42 0.60
CA ILE A 4 -8.21 13.00 0.75
C ILE A 4 -6.78 12.80 0.27
N THR A 5 -5.99 12.07 1.06
CA THR A 5 -4.58 11.85 0.79
C THR A 5 -4.25 10.38 0.57
N MET A 6 -3.20 10.10 -0.19
CA MET A 6 -2.81 8.74 -0.55
C MET A 6 -1.30 8.52 -0.41
N GLY A 7 -0.92 7.32 0.02
CA GLY A 7 0.40 6.74 -0.12
C GLY A 7 0.38 5.57 -1.09
N SER A 8 1.43 5.41 -1.89
CA SER A 8 1.56 4.34 -2.88
C SER A 8 2.72 3.42 -2.54
N LEU A 9 2.47 2.12 -2.54
CA LEU A 9 3.47 1.07 -2.31
C LEU A 9 3.68 0.28 -3.60
N PHE A 10 4.91 -0.12 -3.89
CA PHE A 10 5.28 -0.75 -5.16
C PHE A 10 4.85 0.10 -6.36
N ASP A 11 5.20 1.37 -6.29
CA ASP A 11 4.59 2.44 -7.09
C ASP A 11 4.83 2.32 -8.60
N GLY A 12 5.93 1.69 -9.00
CA GLY A 12 6.33 1.64 -10.41
C GLY A 12 6.48 3.05 -10.96
N ILE A 13 5.92 3.29 -12.13
CA ILE A 13 5.96 4.59 -12.81
C ILE A 13 4.83 5.55 -12.39
N GLY A 14 4.16 5.29 -11.26
CA GLY A 14 3.19 6.23 -10.68
C GLY A 14 1.76 6.08 -11.19
N GLY A 15 1.32 4.89 -11.58
CA GLY A 15 -0.04 4.65 -12.05
C GLY A 15 -1.11 4.99 -11.01
N PHE A 16 -0.94 4.55 -9.77
CA PHE A 16 -1.86 4.87 -8.67
C PHE A 16 -1.87 6.37 -8.32
N PRO A 17 -0.71 7.04 -8.13
CA PRO A 17 -0.68 8.49 -7.92
C PRO A 17 -1.34 9.29 -9.06
N LEU A 18 -1.13 8.91 -10.30
CA LEU A 18 -1.76 9.59 -11.44
C LEU A 18 -3.29 9.43 -11.39
N ALA A 19 -3.78 8.22 -11.16
CA ALA A 19 -5.22 7.96 -10.99
C ALA A 19 -5.80 8.75 -9.81
N ALA A 20 -5.08 8.84 -8.70
CA ALA A 20 -5.47 9.62 -7.52
C ALA A 20 -5.68 11.09 -7.88
N ILE A 21 -4.73 11.72 -8.56
CA ILE A 21 -4.80 13.14 -8.99
C ILE A 21 -6.03 13.37 -9.87
N HIS A 22 -6.30 12.51 -10.82
CA HIS A 22 -7.47 12.61 -11.70
C HIS A 22 -8.80 12.53 -10.95
N ASN A 23 -8.79 11.95 -9.74
CA ASN A 23 -9.97 11.83 -8.87
C ASN A 23 -9.94 12.79 -7.67
N GLY A 24 -9.11 13.83 -7.69
CA GLY A 24 -9.04 14.84 -6.62
C GLY A 24 -8.42 14.34 -5.32
N VAL A 25 -7.68 13.23 -5.35
CA VAL A 25 -6.91 12.69 -4.23
C VAL A 25 -5.46 13.13 -4.36
N VAL A 26 -4.84 13.54 -3.27
CA VAL A 26 -3.47 14.04 -3.26
C VAL A 26 -2.49 12.93 -2.85
N PRO A 27 -1.61 12.47 -3.75
CA PRO A 27 -0.53 11.56 -3.39
C PRO A 27 0.54 12.30 -2.60
N LEU A 28 0.81 11.86 -1.37
CA LEU A 28 1.82 12.46 -0.51
C LEU A 28 3.18 11.80 -0.65
N TRP A 29 3.19 10.48 -0.81
CA TRP A 29 4.43 9.71 -0.88
C TRP A 29 4.25 8.38 -1.63
N ALA A 30 5.37 7.85 -2.11
CA ALA A 30 5.46 6.55 -2.74
C ALA A 30 6.69 5.77 -2.25
N SER A 31 6.59 4.44 -2.26
CA SER A 31 7.68 3.49 -2.03
C SER A 31 7.94 2.70 -3.30
N GLU A 32 9.18 2.78 -3.79
CA GLU A 32 9.69 2.08 -4.97
C GLU A 32 11.19 1.88 -4.82
N ILE A 33 11.74 0.78 -5.33
CA ILE A 33 13.18 0.48 -5.24
C ILE A 33 13.92 0.69 -6.56
N GLU A 34 13.20 0.63 -7.67
CA GLU A 34 13.80 0.72 -9.00
C GLU A 34 14.09 2.18 -9.39
N ALA A 35 15.34 2.44 -9.74
CA ALA A 35 15.82 3.80 -10.01
C ALA A 35 15.11 4.47 -11.21
N PHE A 36 14.75 3.72 -12.24
CA PHE A 36 14.08 4.29 -13.41
C PHE A 36 12.65 4.74 -13.10
N PRO A 37 11.76 3.92 -12.52
CA PRO A 37 10.44 4.35 -12.07
C PRO A 37 10.49 5.56 -11.12
N ILE A 38 11.41 5.57 -10.16
CA ILE A 38 11.57 6.70 -9.22
C ILE A 38 11.87 8.00 -9.97
N ARG A 39 12.76 7.97 -10.98
CA ARG A 39 13.04 9.18 -11.78
C ARG A 39 11.81 9.67 -12.55
N VAL A 40 11.03 8.74 -13.12
CA VAL A 40 9.80 9.10 -13.85
C VAL A 40 8.81 9.80 -12.93
N THR A 41 8.56 9.25 -11.76
CA THR A 41 7.59 9.83 -10.81
C THR A 41 8.11 11.10 -10.14
N ALA A 42 9.40 11.21 -9.85
CA ALA A 42 10.01 12.44 -9.33
C ALA A 42 9.89 13.62 -10.31
N GLU A 43 10.03 13.34 -11.62
CA GLU A 43 9.87 14.36 -12.66
C GLU A 43 8.40 14.75 -12.87
N ARG A 44 7.50 13.75 -12.90
CA ARG A 44 6.08 13.95 -13.23
C ARG A 44 5.23 14.41 -12.04
N LEU A 45 5.64 14.06 -10.83
CA LEU A 45 4.93 14.30 -9.57
C LEU A 45 5.88 14.93 -8.54
N PRO A 46 6.44 16.13 -8.80
CA PRO A 46 7.52 16.71 -7.99
C PRO A 46 7.11 17.04 -6.55
N GLY A 47 5.82 17.06 -6.24
CA GLY A 47 5.31 17.27 -4.88
C GLY A 47 5.19 15.99 -4.05
N MET A 48 5.43 14.81 -4.63
CA MET A 48 5.33 13.53 -3.95
C MET A 48 6.68 13.12 -3.36
N LEU A 49 6.70 12.74 -2.08
CA LEU A 49 7.90 12.23 -1.43
C LEU A 49 8.20 10.80 -1.88
N HIS A 50 9.48 10.48 -2.06
CA HIS A 50 9.92 9.13 -2.43
C HIS A 50 10.61 8.45 -1.26
N TYR A 51 10.07 7.31 -0.86
CA TYR A 51 10.67 6.36 0.07
C TYR A 51 11.12 5.13 -0.71
N GLY A 52 12.21 4.50 -0.27
CA GLY A 52 12.79 3.36 -0.97
C GLY A 52 12.10 2.04 -0.63
N ASP A 53 12.90 1.08 -0.20
CA ASP A 53 12.55 -0.30 0.11
C ASP A 53 11.51 -0.41 1.23
N ILE A 54 10.36 -0.98 0.92
CA ILE A 54 9.25 -1.17 1.87
C ILE A 54 9.66 -1.98 3.11
N THR A 55 10.61 -2.89 2.99
CA THR A 55 11.09 -3.71 4.12
C THR A 55 11.86 -2.90 5.16
N LYS A 56 12.31 -1.71 4.80
CA LYS A 56 13.06 -0.77 5.66
C LYS A 56 12.19 0.37 6.16
N LEU A 57 10.98 0.52 5.64
CA LEU A 57 10.06 1.57 6.06
C LEU A 57 9.43 1.26 7.41
N ARG A 58 9.16 2.31 8.15
CA ARG A 58 8.38 2.28 9.37
C ARG A 58 7.10 3.09 9.16
N GLY A 59 5.95 2.43 9.31
CA GLY A 59 4.65 3.05 9.07
C GLY A 59 4.35 4.20 10.04
N ASP A 60 4.86 4.15 11.26
CA ASP A 60 4.71 5.19 12.28
C ASP A 60 5.48 6.49 11.95
N GLU A 61 6.50 6.41 11.10
CA GLU A 61 7.31 7.55 10.64
C GLU A 61 6.80 8.16 9.33
N LEU A 62 5.96 7.44 8.58
CA LEU A 62 5.40 7.95 7.32
C LEU A 62 4.33 9.02 7.56
N PRO A 63 4.22 10.02 6.65
CA PRO A 63 3.11 10.96 6.66
C PRO A 63 1.77 10.21 6.62
N PRO A 64 0.86 10.43 7.57
CA PRO A 64 -0.40 9.71 7.63
C PRO A 64 -1.31 10.08 6.46
N VAL A 65 -1.87 9.07 5.80
CA VAL A 65 -2.72 9.20 4.61
C VAL A 65 -4.09 8.53 4.81
N ASP A 66 -5.08 8.92 4.05
CA ASP A 66 -6.42 8.32 4.10
C ASP A 66 -6.48 6.99 3.35
N ILE A 67 -5.72 6.87 2.27
CA ILE A 67 -5.71 5.70 1.37
C ILE A 67 -4.28 5.18 1.24
N ILE A 68 -4.11 3.86 1.28
CA ILE A 68 -2.90 3.17 0.81
C ILE A 68 -3.26 2.37 -0.44
N CYS A 69 -2.54 2.60 -1.53
CA CYS A 69 -2.59 1.77 -2.73
C CYS A 69 -1.31 0.95 -2.86
N GLY A 70 -1.40 -0.23 -3.49
CA GLY A 70 -0.21 -1.01 -3.79
C GLY A 70 -0.51 -2.24 -4.63
N GLY A 71 0.41 -2.56 -5.53
CA GLY A 71 0.42 -3.80 -6.32
C GLY A 71 1.65 -4.62 -5.96
N SER A 72 1.57 -5.42 -4.89
CA SER A 72 2.70 -6.25 -4.50
C SER A 72 3.03 -7.29 -5.60
N PRO A 73 4.32 -7.59 -5.85
CA PRO A 73 4.71 -8.60 -6.83
C PRO A 73 4.03 -9.95 -6.57
N CYS A 74 3.37 -10.50 -7.60
CA CYS A 74 2.54 -11.70 -7.49
C CYS A 74 3.25 -13.00 -7.90
N GLN A 75 4.57 -12.98 -8.06
CA GLN A 75 5.31 -14.12 -8.59
C GLN A 75 5.23 -15.40 -7.73
N ASP A 76 4.95 -15.28 -6.43
CA ASP A 76 4.74 -16.41 -5.53
C ASP A 76 3.26 -16.80 -5.37
N LEU A 77 2.35 -15.94 -5.81
CA LEU A 77 0.91 -16.16 -5.84
C LEU A 77 0.44 -16.70 -7.21
N SER A 78 1.33 -16.81 -8.20
CA SER A 78 1.02 -17.35 -9.50
C SER A 78 0.96 -18.89 -9.47
N VAL A 79 0.28 -19.50 -10.46
CA VAL A 79 0.14 -20.95 -10.60
C VAL A 79 1.50 -21.68 -10.68
N ALA A 80 2.54 -21.00 -11.19
CA ALA A 80 3.91 -21.51 -11.22
C ALA A 80 4.59 -21.46 -9.83
N GLY A 81 4.17 -20.56 -8.94
CA GLY A 81 4.64 -20.45 -7.55
C GLY A 81 3.80 -21.22 -6.53
N ALA A 82 2.70 -21.87 -6.95
CA ALA A 82 1.74 -22.55 -6.08
C ALA A 82 2.32 -23.68 -5.18
N ARG A 83 3.57 -24.07 -5.41
CA ARG A 83 4.29 -25.05 -4.57
C ARG A 83 5.04 -24.44 -3.39
N ALA A 84 5.24 -23.13 -3.34
CA ALA A 84 5.95 -22.46 -2.25
C ALA A 84 5.02 -21.97 -1.11
N GLY A 85 3.70 -21.91 -1.36
CA GLY A 85 2.71 -21.51 -0.35
C GLY A 85 2.91 -20.08 0.15
N LEU A 86 2.25 -19.75 1.27
CA LEU A 86 2.38 -18.46 1.98
C LEU A 86 3.78 -18.16 2.55
N ALA A 87 4.68 -19.16 2.55
CA ALA A 87 6.03 -19.05 3.07
C ALA A 87 7.06 -18.55 2.04
N GLY A 88 6.65 -18.30 0.80
CA GLY A 88 7.54 -17.77 -0.23
C GLY A 88 7.98 -16.33 0.07
N GLU A 89 9.23 -16.01 -0.25
CA GLU A 89 9.88 -14.71 0.03
C GLU A 89 9.11 -13.51 -0.53
N ARG A 90 8.25 -13.69 -1.53
CA ARG A 90 7.48 -12.67 -2.24
C ARG A 90 6.06 -12.46 -1.73
N SER A 91 5.46 -13.47 -1.08
CA SER A 91 4.27 -13.26 -0.24
C SER A 91 4.62 -12.42 0.98
N GLY A 92 5.90 -12.43 1.39
CA GLY A 92 6.45 -11.51 2.38
C GLY A 92 6.25 -10.05 2.04
N LEU A 93 6.36 -9.65 0.77
CA LEU A 93 6.17 -8.25 0.35
C LEU A 93 4.71 -7.76 0.50
N PHE A 94 3.73 -8.62 0.28
CA PHE A 94 2.34 -8.28 0.63
C PHE A 94 2.18 -8.14 2.15
N MET A 95 2.82 -8.98 2.94
CA MET A 95 2.80 -8.84 4.41
C MET A 95 3.48 -7.57 4.90
N GLU A 96 4.51 -7.07 4.20
CA GLU A 96 5.10 -5.76 4.47
C GLU A 96 4.09 -4.62 4.26
N GLN A 97 3.25 -4.70 3.22
CA GLN A 97 2.17 -3.73 3.03
C GLN A 97 1.18 -3.74 4.21
N ILE A 98 0.79 -4.93 4.68
CA ILE A 98 -0.08 -5.08 5.86
C ILE A 98 0.61 -4.53 7.11
N ARG A 99 1.91 -4.79 7.30
CA ARG A 99 2.69 -4.27 8.43
C ARG A 99 2.68 -2.74 8.43
N ILE A 100 3.00 -2.10 7.32
CA ILE A 100 2.99 -0.62 7.19
C ILE A 100 1.62 -0.05 7.55
N ILE A 101 0.54 -0.63 7.04
CA ILE A 101 -0.82 -0.17 7.34
C ILE A 101 -1.11 -0.27 8.85
N LYS A 102 -0.74 -1.38 9.49
CA LYS A 102 -0.96 -1.56 10.94
C LYS A 102 -0.17 -0.55 11.75
N GLU A 103 1.12 -0.39 11.48
CA GLU A 103 1.99 0.58 12.15
C GLU A 103 1.46 2.02 12.01
N MET A 104 1.00 2.41 10.81
CA MET A 104 0.38 3.72 10.58
C MET A 104 -0.89 3.90 11.40
N ARG A 105 -1.75 2.87 11.46
CA ARG A 105 -3.01 2.93 12.23
C ARG A 105 -2.75 3.01 13.72
N ASP A 106 -1.81 2.22 14.23
CA ASP A 106 -1.43 2.24 15.65
C ASP A 106 -0.89 3.62 16.04
N ALA A 107 -0.03 4.20 15.21
CA ALA A 107 0.47 5.55 15.41
C ALA A 107 -0.63 6.63 15.35
N ASP A 108 -1.62 6.46 14.46
CA ASP A 108 -2.73 7.42 14.34
C ASP A 108 -3.68 7.35 15.56
N VAL A 109 -3.85 6.15 16.15
CA VAL A 109 -4.56 5.97 17.43
C VAL A 109 -3.80 6.67 18.56
N LEU A 110 -2.49 6.52 18.64
CA LEU A 110 -1.66 7.22 19.62
C LEU A 110 -1.73 8.75 19.48
N ARG A 111 -1.98 9.25 18.26
CA ARG A 111 -2.24 10.68 17.99
C ARG A 111 -3.67 11.13 18.34
N GLY A 112 -4.48 10.25 18.95
CA GLY A 112 -5.84 10.55 19.45
C GLY A 112 -6.97 10.31 18.45
N ARG A 113 -6.74 9.65 17.31
CA ARG A 113 -7.83 9.27 16.40
C ARG A 113 -8.50 7.98 16.85
N THR A 114 -9.79 7.87 16.59
CA THR A 114 -10.60 6.72 17.00
C THR A 114 -11.57 6.26 15.91
N GLY A 115 -11.96 4.99 15.96
CA GLY A 115 -12.98 4.40 15.11
C GLY A 115 -12.67 4.54 13.61
N ILE A 116 -13.67 4.95 12.83
CA ILE A 116 -13.57 5.11 11.37
C ILE A 116 -12.65 6.25 10.91
N HIS A 117 -12.14 7.05 11.84
CA HIS A 117 -11.26 8.17 11.53
C HIS A 117 -9.76 7.79 11.61
N VAL A 118 -9.44 6.59 12.10
CA VAL A 118 -8.06 6.08 12.15
C VAL A 118 -7.54 5.83 10.74
N ARG A 119 -6.38 6.40 10.44
CA ARG A 119 -5.76 6.33 9.11
C ARG A 119 -4.63 5.30 9.03
N PRO A 120 -4.43 4.66 7.89
CA PRO A 120 -5.26 4.75 6.67
C PRO A 120 -6.65 4.15 6.89
N ARG A 121 -7.63 4.75 6.20
CA ARG A 121 -9.04 4.32 6.26
C ARG A 121 -9.36 3.28 5.20
N PHE A 122 -8.66 3.37 4.07
CA PHE A 122 -8.90 2.52 2.90
C PHE A 122 -7.58 1.93 2.41
N MET A 123 -7.68 0.73 1.89
CA MET A 123 -6.62 0.07 1.15
C MET A 123 -7.16 -0.28 -0.24
N CYS A 124 -6.41 0.09 -1.27
CA CYS A 124 -6.63 -0.36 -2.64
C CYS A 124 -5.45 -1.28 -3.01
N TRP A 125 -5.78 -2.49 -3.46
CA TRP A 125 -4.77 -3.46 -3.81
C TRP A 125 -5.06 -4.05 -5.19
N GLU A 126 -4.04 -4.09 -6.03
CA GLU A 126 -4.08 -4.67 -7.37
C GLU A 126 -3.26 -5.95 -7.38
N ASN A 127 -3.82 -7.01 -7.94
CA ASN A 127 -3.12 -8.26 -8.19
C ASN A 127 -3.96 -9.16 -9.12
N VAL A 128 -3.43 -10.35 -9.45
CA VAL A 128 -4.15 -11.34 -10.26
C VAL A 128 -5.38 -11.89 -9.50
N PRO A 129 -6.50 -12.19 -10.19
CA PRO A 129 -7.76 -12.64 -9.55
C PRO A 129 -7.61 -13.87 -8.68
N TYR A 130 -6.69 -14.75 -9.01
CA TYR A 130 -6.38 -15.98 -8.27
C TYR A 130 -5.94 -15.71 -6.82
N ALA A 131 -5.32 -14.58 -6.54
CA ALA A 131 -4.85 -14.22 -5.20
C ALA A 131 -5.98 -13.74 -4.26
N LEU A 132 -7.17 -13.42 -4.78
CA LEU A 132 -8.22 -12.72 -4.03
C LEU A 132 -8.67 -13.47 -2.77
N GLN A 133 -8.93 -14.77 -2.85
CA GLN A 133 -9.39 -15.54 -1.68
C GLN A 133 -8.34 -15.55 -0.57
N HIS A 134 -7.09 -15.74 -0.97
CA HIS A 134 -5.95 -15.78 -0.07
C HIS A 134 -5.73 -14.46 0.68
N ILE A 135 -5.87 -13.35 -0.04
CA ILE A 135 -5.78 -12.01 0.53
C ILE A 135 -6.94 -11.74 1.49
N ARG A 136 -8.15 -12.17 1.16
CA ARG A 136 -9.30 -12.07 2.10
C ARG A 136 -8.99 -12.77 3.42
N ASP A 137 -8.39 -13.96 3.38
CA ASP A 137 -8.05 -14.72 4.57
C ASP A 137 -6.97 -14.01 5.41
N ILE A 138 -5.98 -13.40 4.77
CA ILE A 138 -4.95 -12.59 5.45
C ILE A 138 -5.57 -11.34 6.08
N MET A 139 -6.40 -10.60 5.35
CA MET A 139 -7.01 -9.38 5.85
C MET A 139 -7.96 -9.65 7.02
N ASN A 140 -8.75 -10.72 6.94
CA ASN A 140 -9.62 -11.14 8.04
C ASN A 140 -8.83 -11.48 9.31
N ARG A 141 -7.73 -12.23 9.18
CA ARG A 141 -6.84 -12.55 10.30
C ARG A 141 -6.17 -11.31 10.91
N ASN A 142 -5.96 -10.27 10.14
CA ASN A 142 -5.38 -9.01 10.59
C ASN A 142 -6.44 -7.95 10.96
N GLN A 143 -7.72 -8.32 11.05
CA GLN A 143 -8.85 -7.44 11.37
C GLN A 143 -8.98 -6.22 10.43
N LEU A 144 -8.57 -6.38 9.18
CA LEU A 144 -8.74 -5.39 8.13
C LEU A 144 -10.02 -5.74 7.36
N CYS A 145 -11.04 -4.89 7.44
CA CYS A 145 -12.29 -5.09 6.71
C CYS A 145 -12.05 -4.95 5.20
N ILE A 146 -12.57 -5.92 4.44
CA ILE A 146 -12.70 -5.82 2.99
C ILE A 146 -14.11 -5.32 2.69
N ALA A 147 -14.23 -4.23 1.93
CA ALA A 147 -15.53 -3.85 1.39
C ALA A 147 -16.03 -4.98 0.47
N PRO A 148 -17.31 -5.35 0.53
CA PRO A 148 -17.87 -6.26 -0.46
C PRO A 148 -17.71 -5.69 -1.86
N PRO A 149 -17.60 -6.54 -2.88
CA PRO A 149 -17.51 -6.13 -4.27
C PRO A 149 -18.73 -5.32 -4.73
#